data_ac62ec8e062a633743fbbd3129f2cd97
#
_entry.id   ac62ec8e062a633743fbbd3129f2cd97
#
_cell.length_a   1.000
_cell.length_b   1.000
_cell.length_c   1.000
_cell.angle_alpha   90.00
_cell.angle_beta   90.00
_cell.angle_gamma   90.00
#
_symmetry.space_group_name_H-M   'P 1'
#
loop_
_entity.id
_entity.type
_entity.pdbx_description
1 polymer ?
#
loop_
_entity_poly.entity_id
_entity_poly.type
_entity_poly.pdbx_seq_one_letter_code
_entity_poly.pdbx_strand_id
1 'polypeptide(L)'
;MRHFKTHLKEGLIKEPPNVYRTFLGKLLTFMFSHMINETDKENVKELKKLASRYGVRNIRRPKNFERVSYKNPDTDVPYADDDIDPVDEISLFMIYDENQITHNADYDTDNELTGNPAITFYVANYVRDIREVDNSTQAVNVAKQMTQLIQADLKHELMHFVQDIFLANKDEKQNQQNRISNKKNKTEKEKREDEIKYFTSHNEFDPTIRSEVGEYISNMDSQPSLKTHIDRSKFFQILKKHQPQKYKLAAKKISAAVARYKEARNATVS
;
A
#
# COMPACT_ATOMS: atom_id res chain seq x y z
N MET A 1 -11.17 10.20 -22.61
CA MET A 1 -9.85 10.81 -22.91
C MET A 1 -9.66 12.25 -22.40
N ARG A 2 -10.63 13.19 -22.54
CA ARG A 2 -10.47 14.58 -22.02
C ARG A 2 -10.37 14.65 -20.49
N HIS A 3 -11.21 13.93 -19.74
CA HIS A 3 -11.18 13.94 -18.27
C HIS A 3 -9.90 13.31 -17.69
N PHE A 4 -9.40 12.23 -18.27
CA PHE A 4 -8.16 11.60 -17.83
C PHE A 4 -6.93 12.50 -18.00
N LYS A 5 -6.82 13.22 -19.16
CA LYS A 5 -5.74 14.19 -19.38
C LYS A 5 -5.80 15.36 -18.39
N THR A 6 -7.00 15.71 -17.90
CA THR A 6 -7.19 16.75 -16.89
C THR A 6 -6.70 16.25 -15.52
N HIS A 7 -7.04 15.02 -15.13
CA HIS A 7 -6.58 14.42 -13.86
C HIS A 7 -5.07 14.14 -13.84
N LEU A 8 -4.47 13.72 -14.95
CA LEU A 8 -3.01 13.64 -15.08
C LEU A 8 -2.31 14.99 -14.97
N LYS A 9 -2.93 16.07 -15.46
CA LYS A 9 -2.42 17.44 -15.32
C LYS A 9 -2.54 17.96 -13.88
N GLU A 10 -3.54 17.53 -13.13
CA GLU A 10 -3.73 17.86 -11.71
C GLU A 10 -2.87 17.03 -10.76
N GLY A 11 -2.13 16.06 -11.29
CA GLY A 11 -0.96 15.45 -10.63
C GLY A 11 -1.25 14.40 -9.57
N LEU A 12 -2.51 13.95 -9.35
CA LEU A 12 -2.80 12.89 -8.40
C LEU A 12 -4.09 12.14 -8.81
N ILE A 13 -3.92 10.95 -9.36
CA ILE A 13 -5.00 9.97 -9.39
C ILE A 13 -5.34 9.66 -7.92
N LYS A 14 -6.61 9.79 -7.53
CA LYS A 14 -7.06 9.49 -6.17
C LYS A 14 -7.54 8.05 -6.13
N GLU A 15 -7.14 7.32 -5.10
CA GLU A 15 -7.73 6.03 -4.79
C GLU A 15 -9.25 6.17 -4.57
N PRO A 16 -10.09 5.19 -4.96
CA PRO A 16 -11.51 5.22 -4.73
C PRO A 16 -11.81 5.27 -3.21
N PRO A 17 -12.36 6.36 -2.66
CA PRO A 17 -12.39 6.59 -1.20
C PRO A 17 -13.22 5.54 -0.46
N ASN A 18 -14.28 5.01 -1.07
CA ASN A 18 -15.14 4.01 -0.44
C ASN A 18 -14.49 2.63 -0.42
N VAL A 19 -13.83 2.22 -1.51
CA VAL A 19 -13.02 0.99 -1.58
C VAL A 19 -11.92 1.04 -0.52
N TYR A 20 -11.17 2.13 -0.49
CA TYR A 20 -10.09 2.32 0.48
C TYR A 20 -10.59 2.20 1.92
N ARG A 21 -11.67 2.90 2.28
CA ARG A 21 -12.22 2.86 3.65
C ARG A 21 -12.70 1.47 4.03
N THR A 22 -13.40 0.79 3.11
CA THR A 22 -13.92 -0.56 3.33
C THR A 22 -12.79 -1.55 3.56
N PHE A 23 -11.79 -1.55 2.68
CA PHE A 23 -10.67 -2.47 2.76
C PHE A 23 -9.78 -2.17 3.96
N LEU A 24 -9.47 -0.90 4.23
CA LEU A 24 -8.70 -0.51 5.41
C LEU A 24 -9.36 -0.98 6.71
N GLY A 25 -10.67 -0.75 6.87
CA GLY A 25 -11.39 -1.20 8.07
C GLY A 25 -11.31 -2.70 8.29
N LYS A 26 -11.38 -3.50 7.22
CA LYS A 26 -11.24 -4.96 7.27
C LYS A 26 -9.82 -5.41 7.57
N LEU A 27 -8.84 -4.84 6.88
CA LEU A 27 -7.43 -5.11 7.11
C LEU A 27 -7.01 -4.82 8.55
N LEU A 28 -7.39 -3.66 9.08
CA LEU A 28 -7.08 -3.30 10.46
C LEU A 28 -7.76 -4.25 11.45
N THR A 29 -9.01 -4.64 11.20
CA THR A 29 -9.71 -5.62 12.05
C THR A 29 -8.99 -6.96 12.05
N PHE A 30 -8.58 -7.44 10.88
CA PHE A 30 -7.85 -8.69 10.72
C PHE A 30 -6.49 -8.63 11.40
N MET A 31 -5.69 -7.59 11.14
CA MET A 31 -4.38 -7.36 11.75
C MET A 31 -4.46 -7.28 13.28
N PHE A 32 -5.33 -6.43 13.82
CA PHE A 32 -5.47 -6.28 15.28
C PHE A 32 -5.97 -7.56 15.96
N SER A 33 -6.78 -8.38 15.27
CA SER A 33 -7.20 -9.68 15.80
C SER A 33 -6.01 -10.61 16.01
N HIS A 34 -5.07 -10.63 15.06
CA HIS A 34 -3.83 -11.40 15.21
C HIS A 34 -2.88 -10.79 16.23
N MET A 35 -2.63 -9.48 16.19
CA MET A 35 -1.75 -8.81 17.18
C MET A 35 -2.20 -9.07 18.62
N ILE A 36 -3.50 -9.00 18.90
CA ILE A 36 -4.04 -9.24 20.24
C ILE A 36 -3.94 -10.72 20.64
N ASN A 37 -4.01 -11.62 19.66
CA ASN A 37 -3.84 -13.06 19.93
C ASN A 37 -2.39 -13.44 20.18
N GLU A 38 -1.44 -12.73 19.56
CA GLU A 38 -0.01 -13.01 19.62
C GLU A 38 0.72 -12.26 20.76
N THR A 39 0.05 -11.33 21.42
CA THR A 39 0.67 -10.50 22.48
C THR A 39 0.30 -11.01 23.88
N ASP A 40 1.11 -10.63 24.85
CA ASP A 40 0.88 -10.94 26.26
C ASP A 40 -0.38 -10.24 26.81
N LYS A 41 -1.02 -10.87 27.80
CA LYS A 41 -2.28 -10.38 28.40
C LYS A 41 -2.21 -8.94 28.89
N GLU A 42 -1.06 -8.49 29.36
CA GLU A 42 -0.83 -7.13 29.86
C GLU A 42 -0.94 -6.08 28.73
N ASN A 43 -0.51 -6.43 27.54
CA ASN A 43 -0.50 -5.54 26.38
C ASN A 43 -1.87 -5.48 25.66
N VAL A 44 -2.71 -6.51 25.83
CA VAL A 44 -4.02 -6.62 25.15
C VAL A 44 -4.91 -5.41 25.39
N LYS A 45 -4.95 -4.87 26.60
CA LYS A 45 -5.81 -3.72 26.94
C LYS A 45 -5.46 -2.47 26.14
N GLU A 46 -4.16 -2.19 26.03
CA GLU A 46 -3.70 -0.99 25.30
C GLU A 46 -3.83 -1.16 23.79
N LEU A 47 -3.59 -2.38 23.27
CA LEU A 47 -3.84 -2.68 21.87
C LEU A 47 -5.32 -2.56 21.49
N LYS A 48 -6.25 -2.99 22.36
CA LYS A 48 -7.70 -2.80 22.15
C LYS A 48 -8.08 -1.33 22.15
N LYS A 49 -7.50 -0.52 23.04
CA LYS A 49 -7.73 0.94 23.04
C LYS A 49 -7.22 1.57 21.73
N LEU A 50 -6.03 1.16 21.28
CA LEU A 50 -5.47 1.64 20.02
C LEU A 50 -6.34 1.24 18.84
N ALA A 51 -6.73 -0.03 18.75
CA ALA A 51 -7.63 -0.55 17.71
C ALA A 51 -8.93 0.25 17.63
N SER A 52 -9.54 0.56 18.80
CA SER A 52 -10.73 1.39 18.88
C SER A 52 -10.54 2.80 18.29
N ARG A 53 -9.35 3.42 18.47
CA ARG A 53 -9.02 4.73 17.87
C ARG A 53 -8.96 4.68 16.35
N TYR A 54 -8.63 3.52 15.77
CA TYR A 54 -8.67 3.27 14.33
C TYR A 54 -10.02 2.74 13.83
N GLY A 55 -11.07 2.81 14.68
CA GLY A 55 -12.41 2.39 14.31
C GLY A 55 -12.68 0.88 14.40
N VAL A 56 -11.70 0.08 14.85
CA VAL A 56 -11.86 -1.36 15.05
C VAL A 56 -12.58 -1.63 16.37
N ARG A 57 -13.86 -1.95 16.27
CA ARG A 57 -14.72 -2.13 17.47
C ARG A 57 -14.97 -3.58 17.86
N ASN A 58 -14.96 -4.50 16.88
CA ASN A 58 -15.32 -5.90 17.07
C ASN A 58 -14.13 -6.79 16.75
N ILE A 59 -13.20 -6.93 17.69
CA ILE A 59 -12.07 -7.85 17.56
C ILE A 59 -12.61 -9.26 17.83
N ARG A 60 -12.50 -10.11 16.81
CA ARG A 60 -12.92 -11.52 16.86
C ARG A 60 -11.69 -12.42 16.98
N ARG A 61 -11.96 -13.71 17.19
CA ARG A 61 -10.91 -14.73 17.07
C ARG A 61 -10.27 -14.62 15.67
N PRO A 62 -8.92 -14.60 15.57
CA PRO A 62 -8.25 -14.48 14.29
C PRO A 62 -8.56 -15.67 13.39
N LYS A 63 -8.60 -15.41 12.09
CA LYS A 63 -8.74 -16.41 11.02
C LYS A 63 -7.46 -16.39 10.19
N ASN A 64 -7.10 -17.53 9.61
CA ASN A 64 -5.93 -17.58 8.73
C ASN A 64 -6.22 -17.00 7.34
N PHE A 65 -7.49 -16.89 6.97
CA PHE A 65 -7.92 -16.36 5.68
C PHE A 65 -9.25 -15.63 5.82
N GLU A 66 -9.36 -14.47 5.17
CA GLU A 66 -10.63 -13.74 4.97
C GLU A 66 -10.62 -13.08 3.59
N ARG A 67 -11.75 -13.15 2.88
CA ARG A 67 -12.00 -12.44 1.63
C ARG A 67 -13.08 -11.39 1.85
N VAL A 68 -12.88 -10.23 1.27
CA VAL A 68 -13.87 -9.13 1.22
C VAL A 68 -13.97 -8.67 -0.22
N SER A 69 -15.18 -8.69 -0.77
CA SER A 69 -15.45 -8.12 -2.08
C SER A 69 -16.10 -6.75 -1.94
N TYR A 70 -15.67 -5.83 -2.78
CA TYR A 70 -16.31 -4.54 -2.96
C TYR A 70 -16.94 -4.51 -4.35
N LYS A 71 -18.28 -4.48 -4.37
CA LYS A 71 -19.03 -4.27 -5.59
C LYS A 71 -19.19 -2.77 -5.81
N ASN A 72 -18.88 -2.33 -7.00
CA ASN A 72 -19.00 -0.94 -7.36
C ASN A 72 -20.48 -0.55 -7.49
N PRO A 73 -21.03 0.30 -6.63
CA PRO A 73 -22.25 0.98 -6.97
C PRO A 73 -21.88 2.05 -7.99
N ASP A 74 -22.50 2.08 -9.14
CA ASP A 74 -22.32 2.85 -10.39
C ASP A 74 -21.69 4.27 -10.35
N THR A 75 -21.21 4.75 -9.23
CA THR A 75 -20.81 6.13 -9.00
C THR A 75 -19.35 6.34 -8.56
N ASP A 76 -18.65 5.33 -8.08
CA ASP A 76 -17.37 5.53 -7.38
C ASP A 76 -16.12 5.11 -8.17
N VAL A 77 -16.26 4.34 -9.22
CA VAL A 77 -15.17 4.04 -10.16
C VAL A 77 -15.40 4.88 -11.41
N PRO A 78 -14.46 5.74 -11.76
CA PRO A 78 -14.60 6.51 -13.00
C PRO A 78 -14.71 5.51 -14.16
N TYR A 79 -15.74 5.67 -14.97
CA TYR A 79 -15.97 4.85 -16.14
C TYR A 79 -14.70 4.79 -16.99
N ALA A 80 -14.30 3.58 -17.29
CA ALA A 80 -13.41 3.33 -18.39
C ALA A 80 -14.06 3.81 -19.69
N ASP A 81 -13.25 4.20 -20.69
CA ASP A 81 -13.69 4.47 -22.05
C ASP A 81 -14.58 3.31 -22.52
N ASP A 82 -15.51 3.60 -23.46
CA ASP A 82 -16.55 2.67 -23.96
C ASP A 82 -16.06 1.28 -24.45
N ASP A 83 -14.75 1.08 -24.54
CA ASP A 83 -14.10 -0.15 -24.99
C ASP A 83 -13.57 -1.05 -23.84
N ILE A 84 -13.80 -0.72 -22.56
CA ILE A 84 -13.32 -1.50 -21.42
C ILE A 84 -14.51 -1.98 -20.62
N ASP A 85 -14.62 -3.29 -20.41
CA ASP A 85 -15.63 -3.87 -19.55
C ASP A 85 -15.54 -3.26 -18.16
N PRO A 86 -16.65 -2.76 -17.59
CA PRO A 86 -16.66 -2.15 -16.29
C PRO A 86 -16.19 -3.18 -15.24
N VAL A 87 -15.22 -2.81 -14.41
CA VAL A 87 -14.82 -3.65 -13.29
C VAL A 87 -15.89 -3.56 -12.22
N ASP A 88 -16.77 -4.56 -12.21
CA ASP A 88 -17.92 -4.59 -11.30
C ASP A 88 -17.54 -4.92 -9.86
N GLU A 89 -16.40 -5.57 -9.66
CA GLU A 89 -15.98 -6.06 -8.34
C GLU A 89 -14.45 -6.06 -8.20
N ILE A 90 -13.96 -5.58 -7.07
CA ILE A 90 -12.59 -5.80 -6.61
C ILE A 90 -12.60 -6.60 -5.31
N SER A 91 -11.71 -7.58 -5.18
CA SER A 91 -11.57 -8.40 -3.98
C SER A 91 -10.34 -8.02 -3.15
N LEU A 92 -10.48 -8.13 -1.83
CA LEU A 92 -9.37 -8.08 -0.89
C LEU A 92 -9.23 -9.44 -0.23
N PHE A 93 -8.07 -10.06 -0.36
CA PHE A 93 -7.68 -11.27 0.35
C PHE A 93 -6.75 -10.90 1.50
N MET A 94 -7.04 -11.41 2.69
CA MET A 94 -6.20 -11.27 3.88
C MET A 94 -5.74 -12.66 4.29
N ILE A 95 -4.43 -12.90 4.24
CA ILE A 95 -3.80 -14.19 4.51
C ILE A 95 -2.88 -14.06 5.71
N TYR A 96 -3.03 -14.96 6.68
CA TYR A 96 -2.08 -15.10 7.77
C TYR A 96 -1.33 -16.42 7.60
N ASP A 97 -0.13 -16.34 7.04
CA ASP A 97 0.78 -17.45 6.85
C ASP A 97 2.20 -17.02 7.26
N GLU A 98 2.71 -17.60 8.34
CA GLU A 98 4.03 -17.30 8.90
C GLU A 98 5.19 -17.73 8.00
N ASN A 99 4.94 -18.64 7.07
CA ASN A 99 5.92 -19.11 6.10
C ASN A 99 6.05 -18.18 4.89
N GLN A 100 5.12 -17.27 4.69
CA GLN A 100 5.11 -16.32 3.58
C GLN A 100 5.85 -15.04 3.97
N ILE A 101 7.14 -14.94 3.61
CA ILE A 101 8.01 -13.85 4.06
C ILE A 101 8.31 -12.82 2.94
N THR A 102 7.91 -13.08 1.70
CA THR A 102 8.48 -12.37 0.53
C THR A 102 7.78 -11.07 0.14
N HIS A 103 6.50 -10.90 0.45
CA HIS A 103 5.70 -9.73 0.08
C HIS A 103 4.76 -9.35 1.20
N ASN A 104 4.48 -8.06 1.35
CA ASN A 104 3.49 -7.55 2.28
C ASN A 104 2.09 -7.52 1.64
N ALA A 105 2.02 -7.04 0.40
CA ALA A 105 0.81 -6.97 -0.41
C ALA A 105 1.13 -7.21 -1.89
N ASP A 106 0.12 -7.56 -2.66
CA ASP A 106 0.23 -7.80 -4.10
C ASP A 106 -1.11 -7.52 -4.77
N TYR A 107 -1.09 -6.84 -5.93
CA TYR A 107 -2.24 -6.60 -6.77
C TYR A 107 -2.21 -7.52 -7.99
N ASP A 108 -3.32 -8.17 -8.29
CA ASP A 108 -3.51 -9.06 -9.41
C ASP A 108 -4.72 -8.62 -10.23
N THR A 109 -4.51 -8.34 -11.52
CA THR A 109 -5.53 -7.83 -12.44
C THR A 109 -6.59 -8.87 -12.82
N ASP A 110 -6.22 -10.15 -12.78
CA ASP A 110 -7.04 -11.28 -13.22
C ASP A 110 -6.80 -12.45 -12.27
N ASN A 111 -7.32 -12.31 -11.05
CA ASN A 111 -7.08 -13.28 -10.00
C ASN A 111 -7.80 -14.60 -10.30
N GLU A 112 -7.05 -15.70 -10.34
CA GLU A 112 -7.53 -17.04 -10.70
C GLU A 112 -8.74 -17.51 -9.88
N LEU A 113 -8.88 -17.03 -8.63
CA LEU A 113 -9.98 -17.43 -7.74
C LEU A 113 -11.27 -16.66 -8.00
N THR A 114 -11.18 -15.49 -8.59
CA THR A 114 -12.33 -14.57 -8.71
C THR A 114 -12.65 -14.18 -10.15
N GLY A 115 -11.69 -14.28 -11.07
CA GLY A 115 -11.80 -13.71 -12.41
C GLY A 115 -11.92 -12.18 -12.41
N ASN A 116 -11.64 -11.52 -11.27
CA ASN A 116 -11.74 -10.08 -11.08
C ASN A 116 -10.45 -9.57 -10.44
N PRO A 117 -10.15 -8.26 -10.53
CA PRO A 117 -9.03 -7.66 -9.84
C PRO A 117 -9.05 -7.94 -8.34
N ALA A 118 -7.89 -8.25 -7.79
CA ALA A 118 -7.75 -8.57 -6.39
C ALA A 118 -6.48 -7.97 -5.77
N ILE A 119 -6.57 -7.61 -4.49
CA ILE A 119 -5.43 -7.24 -3.66
C ILE A 119 -5.27 -8.31 -2.60
N THR A 120 -4.06 -8.85 -2.45
CA THR A 120 -3.72 -9.84 -1.42
C THR A 120 -2.79 -9.23 -0.39
N PHE A 121 -3.15 -9.32 0.89
CA PHE A 121 -2.31 -8.92 2.02
C PHE A 121 -1.82 -10.13 2.83
N TYR A 122 -0.52 -10.21 3.04
CA TYR A 122 0.14 -11.22 3.87
C TYR A 122 0.36 -10.65 5.27
N VAL A 123 -0.66 -10.77 6.11
CA VAL A 123 -0.75 -10.02 7.38
C VAL A 123 0.24 -10.49 8.44
N ALA A 124 0.78 -11.70 8.34
CA ALA A 124 1.82 -12.19 9.26
C ALA A 124 3.06 -11.27 9.29
N ASN A 125 3.40 -10.64 8.15
CA ASN A 125 4.52 -9.70 8.07
C ASN A 125 4.33 -8.42 8.90
N TYR A 126 3.08 -8.00 9.13
CA TYR A 126 2.73 -6.83 9.95
C TYR A 126 2.53 -7.17 11.43
N VAL A 127 2.43 -8.45 11.77
CA VAL A 127 2.14 -8.90 13.15
C VAL A 127 3.39 -9.41 13.85
N ARG A 128 4.39 -9.86 13.09
CA ARG A 128 5.59 -10.55 13.64
C ARG A 128 6.23 -9.83 14.81
N ASP A 129 6.51 -8.54 14.64
CA ASP A 129 7.28 -7.77 15.62
C ASP A 129 6.54 -7.57 16.95
N ILE A 130 5.21 -7.81 17.00
CA ILE A 130 4.42 -7.69 18.23
C ILE A 130 4.75 -8.78 19.24
N ARG A 131 5.30 -9.92 18.82
CA ARG A 131 5.67 -11.05 19.68
C ARG A 131 6.89 -10.77 20.52
N GLU A 132 7.76 -9.86 20.07
CA GLU A 132 9.06 -9.56 20.67
C GLU A 132 9.02 -8.34 21.59
N VAL A 133 7.82 -7.83 21.92
CA VAL A 133 7.69 -6.62 22.74
C VAL A 133 7.55 -6.92 24.22
N ASP A 134 8.38 -6.26 25.02
CA ASP A 134 8.48 -6.48 26.46
C ASP A 134 7.43 -5.70 27.27
N ASN A 135 6.81 -4.67 26.69
CA ASN A 135 5.89 -3.81 27.42
C ASN A 135 4.83 -3.14 26.53
N SER A 136 3.78 -2.64 27.17
CA SER A 136 2.63 -2.06 26.49
C SER A 136 2.94 -0.82 25.65
N THR A 137 3.94 -0.02 26.00
CA THR A 137 4.35 1.15 25.23
C THR A 137 4.98 0.74 23.91
N GLN A 138 5.86 -0.27 23.93
CA GLN A 138 6.45 -0.85 22.73
C GLN A 138 5.37 -1.49 21.87
N ALA A 139 4.46 -2.29 22.44
CA ALA A 139 3.35 -2.91 21.72
C ALA A 139 2.49 -1.87 20.97
N VAL A 140 2.15 -0.76 21.62
CA VAL A 140 1.39 0.35 21.01
C VAL A 140 2.19 1.00 19.89
N ASN A 141 3.50 1.20 20.05
CA ASN A 141 4.33 1.83 19.01
C ASN A 141 4.48 0.93 17.78
N VAL A 142 4.75 -0.37 17.97
CA VAL A 142 4.80 -1.36 16.88
C VAL A 142 3.45 -1.40 16.16
N ALA A 143 2.34 -1.52 16.88
CA ALA A 143 1.02 -1.55 16.27
C ALA A 143 0.67 -0.28 15.48
N LYS A 144 1.11 0.91 15.93
CA LYS A 144 0.97 2.16 15.17
C LYS A 144 1.78 2.12 13.87
N GLN A 145 3.04 1.69 13.95
CA GLN A 145 3.91 1.59 12.77
C GLN A 145 3.32 0.61 11.74
N MET A 146 2.87 -0.56 12.19
CA MET A 146 2.24 -1.54 11.30
C MET A 146 0.93 -1.04 10.69
N THR A 147 0.12 -0.29 11.46
CA THR A 147 -1.08 0.36 10.93
C THR A 147 -0.73 1.34 9.80
N GLN A 148 0.34 2.09 9.95
CA GLN A 148 0.79 3.06 8.94
C GLN A 148 1.32 2.35 7.69
N LEU A 149 2.08 1.26 7.86
CA LEU A 149 2.56 0.44 6.75
C LEU A 149 1.40 -0.16 5.95
N ILE A 150 0.43 -0.80 6.62
CA ILE A 150 -0.77 -1.34 5.95
C ILE A 150 -1.52 -0.25 5.17
N GLN A 151 -1.63 0.97 5.71
CA GLN A 151 -2.27 2.08 5.01
C GLN A 151 -1.49 2.49 3.76
N ALA A 152 -0.16 2.51 3.84
CA ALA A 152 0.70 2.85 2.71
C ALA A 152 0.62 1.78 1.61
N ASP A 153 0.73 0.50 2.00
CA ASP A 153 0.67 -0.63 1.07
C ASP A 153 -0.71 -0.74 0.40
N LEU A 154 -1.81 -0.56 1.15
CA LEU A 154 -3.15 -0.54 0.57
C LEU A 154 -3.33 0.58 -0.46
N LYS A 155 -2.78 1.77 -0.20
CA LYS A 155 -2.80 2.87 -1.18
C LYS A 155 -1.96 2.56 -2.40
N HIS A 156 -0.84 1.87 -2.22
CA HIS A 156 0.01 1.43 -3.31
C HIS A 156 -0.74 0.46 -4.22
N GLU A 157 -1.34 -0.59 -3.66
CA GLU A 157 -2.04 -1.61 -4.44
C GLU A 157 -3.33 -1.07 -5.09
N LEU A 158 -4.07 -0.21 -4.41
CA LEU A 158 -5.22 0.47 -5.02
C LEU A 158 -4.82 1.41 -6.15
N MET A 159 -3.57 1.91 -6.17
CA MET A 159 -3.07 2.70 -7.28
C MET A 159 -2.85 1.82 -8.53
N HIS A 160 -2.35 0.58 -8.34
CA HIS A 160 -2.27 -0.37 -9.45
C HIS A 160 -3.65 -0.69 -10.01
N PHE A 161 -4.64 -0.92 -9.14
CA PHE A 161 -6.03 -1.10 -9.57
C PHE A 161 -6.54 0.09 -10.41
N VAL A 162 -6.32 1.32 -9.95
CA VAL A 162 -6.73 2.52 -10.70
C VAL A 162 -5.98 2.65 -12.02
N GLN A 163 -4.68 2.34 -12.03
CA GLN A 163 -3.86 2.37 -13.25
C GLN A 163 -4.33 1.33 -14.26
N ASP A 164 -4.67 0.13 -13.81
CA ASP A 164 -5.15 -0.96 -14.67
C ASP A 164 -6.48 -0.58 -15.35
N ILE A 165 -7.42 -0.02 -14.59
CA ILE A 165 -8.70 0.47 -15.13
C ILE A 165 -8.50 1.58 -16.16
N PHE A 166 -7.62 2.55 -15.87
CA PHE A 166 -7.48 3.73 -16.72
C PHE A 166 -6.49 3.58 -17.88
N LEU A 167 -5.48 2.73 -17.73
CA LEU A 167 -4.39 2.68 -18.70
C LEU A 167 -4.54 1.53 -19.70
N ALA A 168 -5.40 0.53 -19.43
CA ALA A 168 -5.69 -0.63 -20.29
C ALA A 168 -4.46 -1.14 -21.08
N ASN A 169 -3.29 -1.14 -20.44
CA ASN A 169 -2.02 -1.44 -21.09
C ASN A 169 -1.84 -2.94 -21.27
N LYS A 170 -2.29 -3.45 -22.44
CA LYS A 170 -2.15 -4.85 -22.84
C LYS A 170 -0.70 -5.38 -22.78
N ASP A 171 0.29 -4.49 -22.96
CA ASP A 171 1.72 -4.88 -22.98
C ASP A 171 2.31 -5.18 -21.60
N GLU A 172 1.68 -4.71 -20.51
CA GLU A 172 2.18 -4.92 -19.14
C GLU A 172 1.63 -6.16 -18.45
N LYS A 173 0.44 -6.66 -18.84
CA LYS A 173 -0.06 -7.97 -18.36
C LYS A 173 0.96 -9.08 -18.65
N GLN A 174 1.60 -9.04 -19.79
CA GLN A 174 2.63 -10.02 -20.18
C GLN A 174 3.93 -9.86 -19.38
N ASN A 175 4.25 -8.64 -18.93
CA ASN A 175 5.43 -8.38 -18.11
C ASN A 175 5.26 -8.81 -16.65
N GLN A 176 4.06 -8.71 -16.07
CA GLN A 176 3.78 -9.19 -14.72
C GLN A 176 3.81 -10.72 -14.64
N GLN A 177 3.19 -11.43 -15.58
CA GLN A 177 3.23 -12.89 -15.64
C GLN A 177 4.66 -13.43 -15.78
N ASN A 178 5.52 -12.73 -16.55
CA ASN A 178 6.94 -13.08 -16.66
C ASN A 178 7.74 -12.81 -15.37
N ARG A 179 7.29 -11.93 -14.49
CA ARG A 179 7.95 -11.66 -13.19
C ARG A 179 7.75 -12.80 -12.19
N ILE A 180 6.58 -13.41 -12.15
CA ILE A 180 6.24 -14.46 -11.17
C ILE A 180 6.96 -15.78 -11.50
N SER A 181 7.08 -16.13 -12.78
CA SER A 181 7.62 -17.42 -13.22
C SER A 181 9.14 -17.58 -13.06
N ASN A 182 9.89 -16.49 -12.93
CA ASN A 182 11.36 -16.51 -13.03
C ASN A 182 12.13 -16.25 -11.71
N LYS A 183 11.48 -16.20 -10.54
CA LYS A 183 12.14 -15.77 -9.29
C LYS A 183 13.14 -16.74 -8.68
N LYS A 184 13.12 -18.02 -9.00
CA LYS A 184 13.83 -19.05 -8.20
C LYS A 184 15.34 -19.17 -8.47
N ASN A 185 15.88 -18.66 -9.59
CA ASN A 185 17.29 -18.90 -9.98
C ASN A 185 18.03 -17.65 -10.51
N LYS A 186 17.64 -16.43 -10.12
CA LYS A 186 18.30 -15.21 -10.61
C LYS A 186 19.59 -14.92 -9.87
N THR A 187 20.63 -14.55 -10.63
CA THR A 187 21.88 -14.00 -10.07
C THR A 187 21.63 -12.66 -9.41
N GLU A 188 22.50 -12.24 -8.50
CA GLU A 188 22.41 -10.91 -7.85
C GLU A 188 22.41 -9.74 -8.85
N LYS A 189 23.05 -9.91 -9.99
CA LYS A 189 23.05 -8.92 -11.08
C LYS A 189 21.67 -8.81 -11.71
N GLU A 190 21.03 -9.94 -12.04
CA GLU A 190 19.67 -9.97 -12.61
C GLU A 190 18.62 -9.44 -11.63
N LYS A 191 18.72 -9.77 -10.34
CA LYS A 191 17.84 -9.19 -9.30
C LYS A 191 17.95 -7.67 -9.27
N ARG A 192 19.16 -7.13 -9.38
CA ARG A 192 19.42 -5.69 -9.40
C ARG A 192 18.87 -5.01 -10.65
N GLU A 193 19.01 -5.65 -11.82
CA GLU A 193 18.43 -5.16 -13.08
C GLU A 193 16.91 -5.14 -13.04
N ASP A 194 16.28 -6.18 -12.47
CA ASP A 194 14.84 -6.23 -12.29
C ASP A 194 14.33 -5.13 -11.33
N GLU A 195 15.06 -4.89 -10.25
CA GLU A 195 14.72 -3.84 -9.31
C GLU A 195 14.82 -2.44 -9.95
N ILE A 196 15.83 -2.20 -10.79
CA ILE A 196 15.94 -0.95 -11.53
C ILE A 196 14.75 -0.82 -12.49
N LYS A 197 14.39 -1.88 -13.23
CA LYS A 197 13.24 -1.89 -14.12
C LYS A 197 11.95 -1.62 -13.35
N TYR A 198 11.77 -2.26 -12.18
CA TYR A 198 10.62 -2.07 -11.31
C TYR A 198 10.46 -0.58 -10.95
N PHE A 199 11.42 0.01 -10.26
CA PHE A 199 11.33 1.41 -9.82
C PHE A 199 11.33 2.44 -10.94
N THR A 200 11.77 2.07 -12.14
CA THR A 200 11.78 2.96 -13.30
C THR A 200 10.57 2.74 -14.23
N SER A 201 9.74 1.74 -13.97
CA SER A 201 8.53 1.50 -14.74
C SER A 201 7.52 2.64 -14.55
N HIS A 202 6.63 2.83 -15.51
CA HIS A 202 5.62 3.88 -15.41
C HIS A 202 4.59 3.56 -14.31
N ASN A 203 4.26 2.29 -14.15
CA ASN A 203 3.24 1.84 -13.22
C ASN A 203 3.68 1.90 -11.76
N GLU A 204 4.97 1.69 -11.49
CA GLU A 204 5.50 1.71 -10.14
C GLU A 204 5.88 3.11 -9.63
N PHE A 205 6.04 4.07 -10.55
CA PHE A 205 6.56 5.38 -10.21
C PHE A 205 5.66 6.16 -9.25
N ASP A 206 4.37 6.30 -9.57
CA ASP A 206 3.43 7.05 -8.73
C ASP A 206 3.00 6.28 -7.46
N PRO A 207 2.73 4.96 -7.50
CA PRO A 207 2.52 4.15 -6.30
C PRO A 207 3.68 4.25 -5.31
N THR A 208 4.93 4.09 -5.78
CA THR A 208 6.11 4.18 -4.92
C THR A 208 6.29 5.56 -4.30
N ILE A 209 6.06 6.66 -5.04
CA ILE A 209 6.08 8.01 -4.46
C ILE A 209 5.06 8.15 -3.33
N ARG A 210 3.86 7.57 -3.46
CA ARG A 210 2.83 7.63 -2.40
C ARG A 210 3.24 6.84 -1.17
N SER A 211 3.85 5.67 -1.36
CA SER A 211 4.43 4.87 -0.28
C SER A 211 5.50 5.65 0.47
N GLU A 212 6.44 6.26 -0.24
CA GLU A 212 7.50 7.12 0.32
C GLU A 212 6.96 8.34 1.08
N VAL A 213 5.89 8.97 0.57
CA VAL A 213 5.18 10.06 1.27
C VAL A 213 4.57 9.53 2.57
N GLY A 214 3.88 8.40 2.52
CA GLY A 214 3.24 7.76 3.67
C GLY A 214 4.27 7.42 4.75
N GLU A 215 5.37 6.78 4.38
CA GLU A 215 6.47 6.42 5.26
C GLU A 215 7.09 7.66 5.93
N TYR A 216 7.39 8.70 5.15
CA TYR A 216 7.94 9.94 5.70
C TYR A 216 6.98 10.60 6.70
N ILE A 217 5.71 10.76 6.33
CA ILE A 217 4.70 11.40 7.20
C ILE A 217 4.52 10.60 8.49
N SER A 218 4.50 9.28 8.40
CA SER A 218 4.34 8.39 9.55
C SER A 218 5.46 8.51 10.56
N ASN A 219 6.66 8.77 10.10
CA ASN A 219 7.86 8.87 10.91
C ASN A 219 8.34 10.32 11.12
N MET A 220 7.54 11.33 10.72
CA MET A 220 7.98 12.73 10.63
C MET A 220 8.44 13.32 11.96
N ASP A 221 7.85 12.87 13.08
CA ASP A 221 8.21 13.35 14.42
C ASP A 221 9.54 12.74 14.93
N SER A 222 10.00 11.63 14.34
CA SER A 222 11.23 10.91 14.69
C SER A 222 12.31 10.96 13.62
N GLN A 223 11.97 11.35 12.40
CA GLN A 223 12.91 11.42 11.28
C GLN A 223 13.55 12.80 11.13
N PRO A 224 14.84 12.83 10.70
CA PRO A 224 15.60 14.07 10.67
C PRO A 224 15.01 15.07 9.67
N SER A 225 14.98 14.81 8.39
CA SER A 225 14.46 15.74 7.40
C SER A 225 13.98 15.00 6.15
N LEU A 226 13.07 15.61 5.38
CA LEU A 226 12.65 15.08 4.10
C LEU A 226 13.84 14.83 3.15
N LYS A 227 14.84 15.70 3.19
CA LYS A 227 16.07 15.51 2.41
C LYS A 227 16.79 14.23 2.82
N THR A 228 16.94 13.98 4.12
CA THR A 228 17.59 12.78 4.63
C THR A 228 16.80 11.52 4.27
N HIS A 229 15.47 11.58 4.31
CA HIS A 229 14.60 10.48 3.86
C HIS A 229 14.85 10.17 2.37
N ILE A 230 14.78 11.18 1.50
CA ILE A 230 15.05 11.05 0.05
C ILE A 230 16.46 10.47 -0.20
N ASP A 231 17.47 10.94 0.51
CA ASP A 231 18.86 10.48 0.32
C ASP A 231 19.07 9.03 0.79
N ARG A 232 18.25 8.52 1.73
CA ARG A 232 18.32 7.14 2.24
C ARG A 232 17.44 6.17 1.47
N SER A 233 16.35 6.64 0.88
CA SER A 233 15.41 5.78 0.13
C SER A 233 16.08 5.13 -1.07
N LYS A 234 15.94 3.79 -1.17
CA LYS A 234 16.46 3.00 -2.27
C LYS A 234 15.85 3.39 -3.62
N PHE A 235 14.55 3.69 -3.62
CA PHE A 235 13.84 4.20 -4.78
C PHE A 235 14.49 5.48 -5.32
N PHE A 236 14.71 6.47 -4.48
CA PHE A 236 15.34 7.72 -4.89
C PHE A 236 16.79 7.53 -5.32
N GLN A 237 17.56 6.65 -4.68
CA GLN A 237 18.93 6.33 -5.08
C GLN A 237 18.98 5.71 -6.48
N ILE A 238 18.07 4.78 -6.78
CA ILE A 238 17.97 4.15 -8.11
C ILE A 238 17.59 5.19 -9.15
N LEU A 239 16.57 6.01 -8.91
CA LEU A 239 16.17 7.07 -9.83
C LEU A 239 17.30 8.07 -10.08
N LYS A 240 18.00 8.51 -9.04
CA LYS A 240 19.11 9.47 -9.13
C LYS A 240 20.21 8.96 -10.04
N LYS A 241 20.51 7.65 -9.95
CA LYS A 241 21.56 7.00 -10.74
C LYS A 241 21.14 6.70 -12.17
N HIS A 242 19.92 6.20 -12.39
CA HIS A 242 19.51 5.62 -13.66
C HIS A 242 18.52 6.48 -14.45
N GLN A 243 17.73 7.34 -13.78
CA GLN A 243 16.74 8.22 -14.41
C GLN A 243 16.67 9.60 -13.72
N PRO A 244 17.67 10.47 -13.88
CA PRO A 244 17.78 11.76 -13.18
C PRO A 244 16.56 12.68 -13.36
N GLN A 245 15.87 12.61 -14.50
CA GLN A 245 14.66 13.40 -14.74
C GLN A 245 13.49 12.90 -13.87
N LYS A 246 13.31 11.58 -13.77
CA LYS A 246 12.30 11.00 -12.87
C LYS A 246 12.65 11.28 -11.40
N TYR A 247 13.93 11.23 -11.02
CA TYR A 247 14.35 11.65 -9.68
C TYR A 247 13.90 13.06 -9.32
N LYS A 248 14.13 14.05 -10.21
CA LYS A 248 13.70 15.44 -9.98
C LYS A 248 12.18 15.55 -9.85
N LEU A 249 11.45 14.82 -10.68
CA LEU A 249 9.99 14.79 -10.64
C LEU A 249 9.48 14.16 -9.34
N ALA A 250 10.04 13.01 -8.93
CA ALA A 250 9.69 12.33 -7.69
C ALA A 250 9.98 13.20 -6.46
N ALA A 251 11.17 13.80 -6.38
CA ALA A 251 11.54 14.72 -5.29
C ALA A 251 10.61 15.93 -5.21
N LYS A 252 10.17 16.48 -6.35
CA LYS A 252 9.17 17.55 -6.39
C LYS A 252 7.81 17.10 -5.89
N LYS A 253 7.34 15.90 -6.33
CA LYS A 253 6.04 15.35 -5.93
C LYS A 253 5.98 15.07 -4.43
N ILE A 254 7.00 14.40 -3.84
CA ILE A 254 7.03 14.13 -2.40
C ILE A 254 7.10 15.41 -1.59
N SER A 255 7.91 16.40 -2.00
CA SER A 255 8.00 17.68 -1.31
C SER A 255 6.68 18.43 -1.29
N ALA A 256 5.97 18.46 -2.41
CA ALA A 256 4.65 19.09 -2.49
C ALA A 256 3.58 18.35 -1.65
N ALA A 257 3.62 17.02 -1.59
CA ALA A 257 2.69 16.24 -0.79
C ALA A 257 2.93 16.46 0.72
N VAL A 258 4.18 16.47 1.16
CA VAL A 258 4.57 16.73 2.55
C VAL A 258 4.23 18.16 2.97
N ALA A 259 4.43 19.16 2.10
CA ALA A 259 4.05 20.55 2.39
C ALA A 259 2.54 20.67 2.64
N ARG A 260 1.71 20.11 1.76
CA ARG A 260 0.25 20.10 1.94
C ARG A 260 -0.20 19.39 3.23
N TYR A 261 0.45 18.28 3.58
CA TYR A 261 0.15 17.60 4.84
C TYR A 261 0.47 18.48 6.05
N LYS A 262 1.61 19.17 6.06
CA LYS A 262 2.00 20.09 7.14
C LYS A 262 1.02 21.25 7.27
N GLU A 263 0.60 21.85 6.15
CA GLU A 263 -0.41 22.92 6.13
C GLU A 263 -1.75 22.44 6.72
N ALA A 264 -2.23 21.26 6.30
CA ALA A 264 -3.45 20.68 6.84
C ALA A 264 -3.35 20.35 8.34
N ARG A 265 -2.20 19.86 8.81
CA ARG A 265 -1.96 19.58 10.24
C ARG A 265 -1.98 20.86 11.07
N ASN A 266 -1.36 21.93 10.58
CA ASN A 266 -1.32 23.22 11.29
C ASN A 266 -2.71 23.89 11.35
N ALA A 267 -3.51 23.78 10.28
CA ALA A 267 -4.88 24.30 10.25
C ALA A 267 -5.85 23.59 11.20
N THR A 268 -5.52 22.35 11.65
CA THR A 268 -6.35 21.57 12.61
C THR A 268 -5.96 21.84 14.07
N VAL A 269 -4.86 22.51 14.32
CA VAL A 269 -4.33 22.82 15.66
C VAL A 269 -4.62 24.28 16.06
N SER A 270 -4.95 25.12 15.09
CA SER A 270 -5.42 26.50 15.28
C SER A 270 -6.93 26.58 15.42
#